data_7189aa8dc0d6f9bbcdc84b112d316014
#
_entry.id   7189aa8dc0d6f9bbcdc84b112d316014
#
_cell.length_a   1.000
_cell.length_b   1.000
_cell.length_c   1.000
_cell.angle_alpha   90.00
_cell.angle_beta   90.00
_cell.angle_gamma   90.00
#
_symmetry.space_group_name_H-M   'P 1'
#
loop_
_entity.id
_entity.type
_entity.pdbx_description
1 polymer ?
#
loop_
_entity_poly.entity_id
_entity_poly.type
_entity_poly.pdbx_seq_one_letter_code
_entity_poly.pdbx_strand_id
1 'polypeptide(L)'
;MNIIVVDDEMASLNTFLENILDIYDVKYKMFQKNIYLSIDFVKDNKVDAAFLDINMAEMDGVELAKKIVEASPSTLIVFISGYAQDETKIREELKSNLVGFCYKPYNQDKLTNFVSEIFEKVTSSRQIYFKTFGAFDLLLDGNVVKFSSTKSKELLAFLVDRQCATVTMGEVIANVWSEKDPEHAKRLYRDAVCRLRMTLNENRISDIVQFGWAQLRVDATNIKCDSWDYLTNVNNDYNGEYLCTYDWSVDTQNLLDKKRRANKKK
;
A
#
# COMPACT_ATOMS: atom_id res chain seq x y z
N MET A 1 -7.29 5.63 -3.63
CA MET A 1 -7.47 4.63 -4.71
C MET A 1 -7.76 5.34 -6.02
N ASN A 2 -7.13 4.92 -7.13
CA ASN A 2 -7.37 5.52 -8.45
C ASN A 2 -8.18 4.54 -9.29
N ILE A 3 -9.33 4.98 -9.77
CA ILE A 3 -10.19 4.15 -10.61
C ILE A 3 -10.48 4.82 -11.95
N ILE A 4 -10.75 4.03 -12.97
CA ILE A 4 -11.37 4.49 -14.20
C ILE A 4 -12.77 3.91 -14.34
N VAL A 5 -13.62 4.64 -15.03
CA VAL A 5 -15.00 4.21 -15.37
C VAL A 5 -15.19 4.41 -16.86
N VAL A 6 -15.63 3.37 -17.54
CA VAL A 6 -15.84 3.40 -18.98
C VAL A 6 -17.26 2.92 -19.30
N ASP A 7 -18.04 3.79 -19.89
CA ASP A 7 -19.43 3.51 -20.32
C ASP A 7 -19.76 4.52 -21.44
N ASP A 8 -20.31 4.08 -22.54
CA ASP A 8 -20.65 4.96 -23.67
C ASP A 8 -21.94 5.77 -23.44
N GLU A 9 -22.71 5.42 -22.39
CA GLU A 9 -23.91 6.13 -21.98
C GLU A 9 -23.61 7.15 -20.86
N MET A 10 -23.82 8.45 -21.14
CA MET A 10 -23.66 9.52 -20.15
C MET A 10 -24.56 9.33 -18.91
N ALA A 11 -25.77 8.80 -19.09
CA ALA A 11 -26.69 8.54 -18.01
C ALA A 11 -26.13 7.52 -17.00
N SER A 12 -25.48 6.46 -17.50
CA SER A 12 -24.81 5.46 -16.68
C SER A 12 -23.64 6.05 -15.91
N LEU A 13 -22.81 6.86 -16.56
CA LEU A 13 -21.68 7.55 -15.90
C LEU A 13 -22.16 8.51 -14.80
N ASN A 14 -23.26 9.24 -15.01
CA ASN A 14 -23.84 10.11 -14.00
C ASN A 14 -24.38 9.30 -12.82
N THR A 15 -25.07 8.18 -13.06
CA THR A 15 -25.52 7.27 -12.01
C THR A 15 -24.36 6.72 -11.20
N PHE A 16 -23.27 6.34 -11.86
CA PHE A 16 -22.05 5.90 -11.16
C PHE A 16 -21.50 7.02 -10.29
N LEU A 17 -21.40 8.23 -10.83
CA LEU A 17 -20.87 9.39 -10.12
C LEU A 17 -21.68 9.69 -8.85
N GLU A 18 -22.99 9.74 -8.95
CA GLU A 18 -23.90 9.98 -7.81
C GLU A 18 -23.70 8.98 -6.67
N ASN A 19 -23.36 7.73 -7.01
CA ASN A 19 -23.17 6.67 -6.02
C ASN A 19 -21.72 6.55 -5.48
N ILE A 20 -20.73 7.21 -6.11
CA ILE A 20 -19.32 7.11 -5.68
C ILE A 20 -18.79 8.38 -5.01
N LEU A 21 -19.44 9.52 -5.20
CA LEU A 21 -18.97 10.82 -4.70
C LEU A 21 -18.71 10.86 -3.19
N ASP A 22 -19.50 10.14 -2.41
CA ASP A 22 -19.39 10.10 -0.95
C ASP A 22 -18.43 9.02 -0.43
N ILE A 23 -17.79 8.25 -1.33
CA ILE A 23 -16.80 7.25 -0.94
C ILE A 23 -15.43 7.93 -0.78
N TYR A 24 -14.94 8.00 0.45
CA TYR A 24 -13.67 8.63 0.78
C TYR A 24 -12.48 7.97 0.08
N ASP A 25 -11.46 8.80 -0.24
CA ASP A 25 -10.17 8.39 -0.82
C ASP A 25 -10.22 7.72 -2.21
N VAL A 26 -11.29 7.90 -2.97
CA VAL A 26 -11.40 7.45 -4.35
C VAL A 26 -11.19 8.63 -5.31
N LYS A 27 -10.19 8.52 -6.18
CA LYS A 27 -10.01 9.40 -7.34
C LYS A 27 -10.47 8.63 -8.57
N TYR A 28 -11.29 9.26 -9.40
CA TYR A 28 -11.84 8.62 -10.58
C TYR A 28 -11.58 9.42 -11.86
N LYS A 29 -11.49 8.71 -12.98
CA LYS A 29 -11.46 9.25 -14.34
C LYS A 29 -12.50 8.52 -15.18
N MET A 30 -13.36 9.29 -15.87
CA MET A 30 -14.44 8.74 -16.69
C MET A 30 -14.09 8.82 -18.17
N PHE A 31 -14.48 7.81 -18.92
CA PHE A 31 -14.35 7.73 -20.38
C PHE A 31 -15.71 7.36 -20.97
N GLN A 32 -16.29 8.26 -21.80
CA GLN A 32 -17.57 8.05 -22.48
C GLN A 32 -17.37 7.84 -23.97
N LYS A 33 -16.61 8.75 -24.60
CA LYS A 33 -16.28 8.70 -26.02
C LYS A 33 -14.80 8.33 -26.15
N ASN A 34 -14.48 7.64 -27.26
CA ASN A 34 -13.12 7.20 -27.53
C ASN A 34 -12.55 6.37 -26.37
N ILE A 35 -13.18 5.23 -26.13
CA ILE A 35 -12.82 4.31 -25.04
C ILE A 35 -11.35 3.84 -25.11
N TYR A 36 -10.69 3.90 -26.27
CA TYR A 36 -9.27 3.61 -26.44
C TYR A 36 -8.37 4.52 -25.59
N LEU A 37 -8.80 5.75 -25.29
CA LEU A 37 -8.07 6.65 -24.41
C LEU A 37 -7.94 6.10 -22.99
N SER A 38 -8.83 5.20 -22.57
CA SER A 38 -8.72 4.53 -21.27
C SER A 38 -7.53 3.58 -21.23
N ILE A 39 -7.22 2.91 -22.35
CA ILE A 39 -6.07 2.01 -22.48
C ILE A 39 -4.76 2.81 -22.41
N ASP A 40 -4.70 3.94 -23.13
CA ASP A 40 -3.50 4.79 -23.06
C ASP A 40 -3.34 5.44 -21.69
N PHE A 41 -4.46 5.81 -21.05
CA PHE A 41 -4.42 6.35 -19.70
C PHE A 41 -3.84 5.36 -18.68
N VAL A 42 -4.19 4.07 -18.74
CA VAL A 42 -3.66 3.07 -17.80
C VAL A 42 -2.20 2.71 -18.04
N LYS A 43 -1.66 2.95 -19.25
CA LYS A 43 -0.21 2.80 -19.52
C LYS A 43 0.61 3.87 -18.81
N ASP A 44 0.10 5.10 -18.77
CA ASP A 44 0.82 6.26 -18.27
C ASP A 44 0.52 6.56 -16.80
N ASN A 45 -0.55 5.96 -16.25
CA ASN A 45 -1.01 6.26 -14.90
C ASN A 45 -1.24 4.98 -14.09
N LYS A 46 -0.93 5.02 -12.79
CA LYS A 46 -1.30 3.94 -11.88
C LYS A 46 -2.81 3.96 -11.68
N VAL A 47 -3.49 2.90 -12.15
CA VAL A 47 -4.92 2.66 -11.98
C VAL A 47 -5.10 1.40 -11.15
N ASP A 48 -5.80 1.52 -10.03
CA ASP A 48 -6.03 0.40 -9.11
C ASP A 48 -7.19 -0.49 -9.60
N ALA A 49 -8.24 0.11 -10.18
CA ALA A 49 -9.35 -0.65 -10.78
C ALA A 49 -10.04 0.07 -11.94
N ALA A 50 -10.65 -0.71 -12.82
CA ALA A 50 -11.51 -0.25 -13.92
C ALA A 50 -12.93 -0.78 -13.75
N PHE A 51 -13.91 0.12 -13.75
CA PHE A 51 -15.33 -0.18 -13.82
C PHE A 51 -15.76 -0.03 -15.27
N LEU A 52 -16.19 -1.11 -15.90
CA LEU A 52 -16.42 -1.19 -17.33
C LEU A 52 -17.85 -1.63 -17.64
N ASP A 53 -18.58 -0.85 -18.42
CA ASP A 53 -19.80 -1.40 -19.01
C ASP A 53 -19.45 -2.50 -20.01
N ILE A 54 -20.26 -3.54 -20.06
CA ILE A 54 -20.00 -4.68 -20.97
C ILE A 54 -20.45 -4.34 -22.37
N ASN A 55 -21.63 -3.73 -22.51
CA ASN A 55 -22.30 -3.55 -23.81
C ASN A 55 -22.05 -2.13 -24.33
N MET A 56 -20.90 -1.89 -24.93
CA MET A 56 -20.56 -0.60 -25.55
C MET A 56 -20.48 -0.71 -27.06
N ALA A 57 -20.82 0.36 -27.77
CA ALA A 57 -20.89 0.36 -29.21
C ALA A 57 -19.53 0.23 -29.92
N GLU A 58 -18.47 0.85 -29.39
CA GLU A 58 -17.15 0.88 -30.01
C GLU A 58 -16.35 -0.41 -29.81
N MET A 59 -16.45 -1.02 -28.63
CA MET A 59 -15.74 -2.22 -28.22
C MET A 59 -16.49 -2.89 -27.07
N ASP A 60 -16.58 -4.21 -27.09
CA ASP A 60 -17.10 -4.98 -25.96
C ASP A 60 -16.24 -4.76 -24.71
N GLY A 61 -16.89 -4.58 -23.55
CA GLY A 61 -16.22 -4.30 -22.31
C GLY A 61 -15.26 -5.41 -21.85
N VAL A 62 -15.52 -6.67 -22.24
CA VAL A 62 -14.63 -7.81 -21.92
C VAL A 62 -13.35 -7.70 -22.77
N GLU A 63 -13.45 -7.32 -24.04
CA GLU A 63 -12.29 -7.05 -24.88
C GLU A 63 -11.47 -5.87 -24.35
N LEU A 64 -12.15 -4.79 -23.92
CA LEU A 64 -11.51 -3.65 -23.30
C LEU A 64 -10.76 -4.06 -22.02
N ALA A 65 -11.39 -4.87 -21.16
CA ALA A 65 -10.77 -5.38 -19.93
C ALA A 65 -9.46 -6.12 -20.20
N LYS A 66 -9.43 -7.00 -21.21
CA LYS A 66 -8.21 -7.72 -21.60
C LYS A 66 -7.09 -6.76 -22.01
N LYS A 67 -7.40 -5.75 -22.82
CA LYS A 67 -6.41 -4.74 -23.25
C LYS A 67 -5.91 -3.89 -22.08
N ILE A 68 -6.79 -3.56 -21.12
CA ILE A 68 -6.40 -2.85 -19.90
C ILE A 68 -5.47 -3.72 -19.03
N VAL A 69 -5.80 -4.99 -18.83
CA VAL A 69 -4.96 -5.92 -18.05
C VAL A 69 -3.63 -6.20 -18.74
N GLU A 70 -3.60 -6.28 -20.08
CA GLU A 70 -2.36 -6.39 -20.84
C GLU A 70 -1.47 -5.15 -20.66
N ALA A 71 -2.07 -3.96 -20.68
CA ALA A 71 -1.36 -2.68 -20.50
C ALA A 71 -0.93 -2.44 -19.04
N SER A 72 -1.72 -2.90 -18.07
CA SER A 72 -1.49 -2.75 -16.63
C SER A 72 -1.96 -4.02 -15.88
N PRO A 73 -1.09 -5.03 -15.72
CA PRO A 73 -1.44 -6.33 -15.13
C PRO A 73 -1.93 -6.28 -13.69
N SER A 74 -1.70 -5.18 -12.98
CA SER A 74 -2.16 -4.98 -11.59
C SER A 74 -3.55 -4.35 -11.51
N THR A 75 -4.14 -3.88 -12.62
CA THR A 75 -5.46 -3.24 -12.62
C THR A 75 -6.56 -4.28 -12.41
N LEU A 76 -7.39 -4.06 -11.41
CA LEU A 76 -8.56 -4.89 -11.13
C LEU A 76 -9.76 -4.47 -11.97
N ILE A 77 -10.63 -5.42 -12.32
CA ILE A 77 -11.78 -5.19 -13.20
C ILE A 77 -13.07 -5.46 -12.45
N VAL A 78 -14.01 -4.52 -12.54
CA VAL A 78 -15.42 -4.68 -12.15
C VAL A 78 -16.27 -4.39 -13.38
N PHE A 79 -17.09 -5.33 -13.79
CA PHE A 79 -18.04 -5.08 -14.86
C PHE A 79 -19.33 -4.47 -14.31
N ILE A 80 -19.85 -3.51 -15.05
CA ILE A 80 -21.18 -2.94 -14.85
C ILE A 80 -22.05 -3.47 -15.99
N SER A 81 -23.18 -4.13 -15.68
CA SER A 81 -24.01 -4.74 -16.70
C SER A 81 -25.50 -4.64 -16.38
N GLY A 82 -26.34 -4.45 -17.39
CA GLY A 82 -27.80 -4.53 -17.30
C GLY A 82 -28.35 -5.95 -17.34
N TYR A 83 -27.56 -6.94 -17.74
CA TYR A 83 -27.99 -8.33 -17.96
C TYR A 83 -26.96 -9.32 -17.43
N ALA A 84 -27.46 -10.50 -17.02
CA ALA A 84 -26.60 -11.61 -16.70
C ALA A 84 -25.88 -12.13 -17.95
N GLN A 85 -24.56 -12.19 -17.90
CA GLN A 85 -23.70 -12.72 -18.95
C GLN A 85 -23.14 -14.07 -18.55
N ASP A 86 -22.42 -14.75 -19.47
CA ASP A 86 -21.67 -15.96 -19.11
C ASP A 86 -20.44 -15.58 -18.26
N GLU A 87 -20.68 -15.39 -16.96
CA GLU A 87 -19.65 -15.03 -16.02
C GLU A 87 -18.50 -16.05 -15.97
N THR A 88 -18.80 -17.33 -16.22
CA THR A 88 -17.80 -18.41 -16.08
C THR A 88 -16.65 -18.20 -17.04
N LYS A 89 -16.97 -17.94 -18.32
CA LYS A 89 -15.96 -17.70 -19.36
C LYS A 89 -15.14 -16.42 -19.05
N ILE A 90 -15.80 -15.34 -18.64
CA ILE A 90 -15.11 -14.07 -18.31
C ILE A 90 -14.16 -14.27 -17.10
N ARG A 91 -14.59 -15.05 -16.09
CA ARG A 91 -13.76 -15.38 -14.93
C ARG A 91 -12.51 -16.19 -15.30
N GLU A 92 -12.65 -17.15 -16.22
CA GLU A 92 -11.51 -17.94 -16.73
C GLU A 92 -10.50 -17.07 -17.49
N GLU A 93 -10.98 -16.08 -18.25
CA GLU A 93 -10.13 -15.21 -19.07
C GLU A 93 -9.39 -14.16 -18.22
N LEU A 94 -10.05 -13.50 -17.28
CA LEU A 94 -9.48 -12.41 -16.47
C LEU A 94 -8.87 -12.88 -15.13
N LYS A 95 -9.22 -14.09 -14.69
CA LYS A 95 -8.64 -14.74 -13.50
C LYS A 95 -8.64 -13.82 -12.26
N SER A 96 -7.45 -13.56 -11.69
CA SER A 96 -7.28 -12.76 -10.47
C SER A 96 -7.58 -11.27 -10.65
N ASN A 97 -7.60 -10.78 -11.89
CA ASN A 97 -7.92 -9.38 -12.15
C ASN A 97 -9.41 -9.08 -12.03
N LEU A 98 -10.29 -10.07 -12.23
CA LEU A 98 -11.73 -9.86 -12.08
C LEU A 98 -12.13 -9.84 -10.60
N VAL A 99 -12.74 -8.74 -10.17
CA VAL A 99 -13.36 -8.60 -8.85
C VAL A 99 -14.79 -9.13 -8.91
N GLY A 100 -15.60 -8.65 -9.87
CA GLY A 100 -16.97 -9.12 -10.00
C GLY A 100 -17.82 -8.34 -11.00
N PHE A 101 -19.13 -8.54 -10.88
CA PHE A 101 -20.16 -7.95 -11.75
C PHE A 101 -21.13 -7.12 -10.93
N CYS A 102 -21.23 -5.83 -11.23
CA CYS A 102 -22.17 -4.89 -10.63
C CYS A 102 -23.38 -4.76 -11.56
N TYR A 103 -24.49 -5.43 -11.22
CA TYR A 103 -25.68 -5.40 -12.07
C TYR A 103 -26.48 -4.12 -11.87
N LYS A 104 -26.90 -3.49 -12.97
CA LYS A 104 -27.83 -2.35 -13.01
C LYS A 104 -29.27 -2.86 -12.70
N PRO A 105 -30.08 -2.17 -11.87
CA PRO A 105 -29.72 -1.00 -11.11
C PRO A 105 -28.87 -1.34 -9.86
N TYR A 106 -27.93 -0.47 -9.55
CA TYR A 106 -27.10 -0.57 -8.36
C TYR A 106 -27.26 0.70 -7.50
N ASN A 107 -26.84 0.60 -6.25
CA ASN A 107 -26.84 1.69 -5.29
C ASN A 107 -25.45 1.88 -4.69
N GLN A 108 -25.31 2.90 -3.85
CA GLN A 108 -24.06 3.23 -3.15
C GLN A 108 -23.49 2.04 -2.37
N ASP A 109 -24.32 1.26 -1.67
CA ASP A 109 -23.85 0.13 -0.86
C ASP A 109 -23.12 -0.92 -1.73
N LYS A 110 -23.68 -1.24 -2.91
CA LYS A 110 -23.04 -2.18 -3.85
C LYS A 110 -21.69 -1.67 -4.34
N LEU A 111 -21.59 -0.39 -4.71
CA LEU A 111 -20.32 0.19 -5.12
C LEU A 111 -19.32 0.26 -3.97
N THR A 112 -19.75 0.62 -2.77
CA THR A 112 -18.92 0.63 -1.57
C THR A 112 -18.33 -0.75 -1.29
N ASN A 113 -19.10 -1.82 -1.45
CA ASN A 113 -18.60 -3.19 -1.28
C ASN A 113 -17.49 -3.52 -2.29
N PHE A 114 -17.68 -3.20 -3.58
CA PHE A 114 -16.63 -3.39 -4.59
C PHE A 114 -15.38 -2.55 -4.30
N VAL A 115 -15.56 -1.29 -3.92
CA VAL A 115 -14.46 -0.40 -3.55
C VAL A 115 -13.68 -0.96 -2.35
N SER A 116 -14.38 -1.49 -1.34
CA SER A 116 -13.75 -2.13 -0.18
C SER A 116 -12.97 -3.39 -0.56
N GLU A 117 -13.57 -4.27 -1.38
CA GLU A 117 -12.89 -5.48 -1.87
C GLU A 117 -11.65 -5.15 -2.72
N ILE A 118 -11.75 -4.15 -3.60
CA ILE A 118 -10.61 -3.66 -4.39
C ILE A 118 -9.52 -3.12 -3.45
N PHE A 119 -9.91 -2.33 -2.45
CA PHE A 119 -8.97 -1.76 -1.50
C PHE A 119 -8.21 -2.85 -0.73
N GLU A 120 -8.91 -3.88 -0.25
CA GLU A 120 -8.29 -5.04 0.41
C GLU A 120 -7.34 -5.79 -0.53
N LYS A 121 -7.75 -6.08 -1.77
CA LYS A 121 -6.89 -6.75 -2.75
C LYS A 121 -5.65 -5.93 -3.10
N VAL A 122 -5.80 -4.63 -3.33
CA VAL A 122 -4.68 -3.73 -3.65
C VAL A 122 -3.74 -3.60 -2.46
N THR A 123 -4.25 -3.52 -1.23
CA THR A 123 -3.43 -3.40 -0.02
C THR A 123 -2.70 -4.71 0.29
N SER A 124 -3.39 -5.85 0.21
CA SER A 124 -2.78 -7.17 0.47
C SER A 124 -1.76 -7.60 -0.57
N SER A 125 -1.84 -7.08 -1.80
CA SER A 125 -0.86 -7.38 -2.86
C SER A 125 0.41 -6.55 -2.77
N ARG A 126 0.44 -5.48 -1.96
CA ARG A 126 1.62 -4.61 -1.81
C ARG A 126 2.74 -5.31 -1.10
N GLN A 127 3.92 -5.20 -1.66
CA GLN A 127 5.14 -5.69 -1.04
C GLN A 127 5.78 -4.56 -0.23
N ILE A 128 5.66 -4.64 1.09
CA ILE A 128 6.32 -3.73 2.03
C ILE A 128 7.58 -4.40 2.54
N TYR A 129 8.70 -3.71 2.40
CA TYR A 129 9.99 -4.22 2.84
C TYR A 129 10.74 -3.16 3.64
N PHE A 130 11.15 -3.51 4.85
CA PHE A 130 12.09 -2.74 5.64
C PHE A 130 13.50 -3.21 5.36
N LYS A 131 14.31 -2.36 4.77
CA LYS A 131 15.73 -2.54 4.62
C LYS A 131 16.41 -1.95 5.85
N THR A 132 17.05 -2.79 6.63
CA THR A 132 17.77 -2.40 7.85
C THR A 132 19.27 -2.66 7.76
N PHE A 133 19.72 -3.53 6.84
CA PHE A 133 21.14 -3.74 6.59
C PHE A 133 21.73 -2.55 5.85
N GLY A 134 22.77 -1.95 6.46
CA GLY A 134 23.30 -0.65 6.07
C GLY A 134 22.44 0.51 6.60
N ALA A 135 22.00 1.41 5.72
CA ALA A 135 21.08 2.48 6.06
C ALA A 135 19.62 1.99 6.01
N PHE A 136 18.76 2.58 6.86
CA PHE A 136 17.34 2.27 6.86
C PHE A 136 16.64 2.80 5.61
N ASP A 137 15.83 1.95 4.97
CA ASP A 137 14.87 2.35 3.95
C ASP A 137 13.56 1.57 4.09
N LEU A 138 12.45 2.26 3.81
CA LEU A 138 11.14 1.64 3.58
C LEU A 138 10.95 1.51 2.06
N LEU A 139 10.76 0.30 1.57
CA LEU A 139 10.44 0.04 0.18
C LEU A 139 8.98 -0.39 0.07
N LEU A 140 8.30 0.18 -0.91
CA LEU A 140 6.94 -0.17 -1.30
C LEU A 140 6.97 -0.60 -2.77
N ASP A 141 6.60 -1.85 -3.04
CA ASP A 141 6.65 -2.45 -4.37
C ASP A 141 8.03 -2.27 -5.05
N GLY A 142 9.11 -2.43 -4.26
CA GLY A 142 10.50 -2.27 -4.70
C GLY A 142 11.01 -0.82 -4.80
N ASN A 143 10.16 0.18 -4.61
CA ASN A 143 10.53 1.59 -4.69
C ASN A 143 10.74 2.20 -3.29
N VAL A 144 11.79 3.00 -3.13
CA VAL A 144 12.08 3.67 -1.86
C VAL A 144 11.05 4.75 -1.58
N VAL A 145 10.41 4.67 -0.41
CA VAL A 145 9.48 5.70 0.08
C VAL A 145 10.25 6.92 0.55
N LYS A 146 9.87 8.09 0.03
CA LYS A 146 10.48 9.36 0.43
C LYS A 146 9.82 9.91 1.68
N PHE A 147 10.62 10.25 2.68
CA PHE A 147 10.17 10.89 3.91
C PHE A 147 10.39 12.39 3.83
N SER A 148 9.40 13.17 4.24
CA SER A 148 9.49 14.64 4.34
C SER A 148 10.37 15.09 5.53
N SER A 149 10.70 14.20 6.46
CA SER A 149 11.51 14.45 7.65
C SER A 149 12.43 13.28 7.95
N THR A 150 13.72 13.56 8.15
CA THR A 150 14.70 12.55 8.60
C THR A 150 14.33 11.96 9.96
N LYS A 151 13.75 12.77 10.87
CA LYS A 151 13.32 12.29 12.18
C LYS A 151 12.06 11.43 12.14
N SER A 152 11.17 11.61 11.18
CA SER A 152 10.07 10.66 10.96
C SER A 152 10.54 9.33 10.39
N LYS A 153 11.56 9.35 9.52
CA LYS A 153 12.23 8.14 9.02
C LYS A 153 12.97 7.40 10.15
N GLU A 154 13.71 8.13 10.99
CA GLU A 154 14.40 7.58 12.15
C GLU A 154 13.42 6.97 13.18
N LEU A 155 12.28 7.64 13.41
CA LEU A 155 11.21 7.10 14.27
C LEU A 155 10.72 5.75 13.77
N LEU A 156 10.44 5.61 12.47
CA LEU A 156 10.04 4.33 11.89
C LEU A 156 11.14 3.27 12.03
N ALA A 157 12.40 3.64 11.76
CA ALA A 157 13.55 2.74 11.93
C ALA A 157 13.66 2.22 13.38
N PHE A 158 13.44 3.10 14.36
CA PHE A 158 13.43 2.73 15.78
C PHE A 158 12.32 1.74 16.12
N LEU A 159 11.10 1.96 15.57
CA LEU A 159 9.99 1.01 15.77
C LEU A 159 10.27 -0.35 15.12
N VAL A 160 10.90 -0.37 13.95
CA VAL A 160 11.29 -1.60 13.23
C VAL A 160 12.36 -2.36 14.01
N ASP A 161 13.35 -1.67 14.60
CA ASP A 161 14.36 -2.26 15.48
C ASP A 161 13.75 -2.98 16.68
N ARG A 162 12.63 -2.47 17.24
CA ARG A 162 11.91 -3.07 18.36
C ARG A 162 11.03 -4.28 17.97
N GLN A 163 11.07 -4.74 16.73
CA GLN A 163 10.47 -5.99 16.25
C GLN A 163 9.01 -6.17 16.67
N CYS A 164 8.17 -5.19 16.33
CA CYS A 164 6.73 -5.19 16.64
C CYS A 164 6.39 -5.08 18.16
N ALA A 165 7.35 -4.82 19.01
CA ALA A 165 7.04 -4.46 20.39
C ALA A 165 6.33 -3.09 20.43
N THR A 166 5.47 -2.92 21.43
CA THR A 166 4.89 -1.61 21.72
C THR A 166 5.96 -0.71 22.32
N VAL A 167 6.17 0.45 21.71
CA VAL A 167 7.18 1.43 22.10
C VAL A 167 6.49 2.67 22.66
N THR A 168 6.91 3.12 23.83
CA THR A 168 6.36 4.30 24.48
C THR A 168 7.04 5.59 23.99
N MET A 169 6.35 6.73 24.13
CA MET A 169 6.93 8.05 23.85
C MET A 169 8.23 8.28 24.65
N GLY A 170 8.26 7.82 25.92
CA GLY A 170 9.44 7.96 26.78
C GLY A 170 10.66 7.21 26.22
N GLU A 171 10.47 5.97 25.77
CA GLU A 171 11.54 5.16 25.15
C GLU A 171 12.07 5.80 23.87
N VAL A 172 11.18 6.30 23.01
CA VAL A 172 11.60 7.00 21.78
C VAL A 172 12.41 8.25 22.14
N ILE A 173 11.93 9.09 23.05
CA ILE A 173 12.62 10.32 23.46
C ILE A 173 14.00 10.01 24.03
N ALA A 174 14.10 9.01 24.92
CA ALA A 174 15.35 8.63 25.55
C ALA A 174 16.43 8.15 24.57
N ASN A 175 16.04 7.61 23.40
CA ASN A 175 16.98 7.09 22.41
C ASN A 175 17.21 8.08 21.24
N VAL A 176 16.15 8.71 20.72
CA VAL A 176 16.22 9.53 19.49
C VAL A 176 16.51 11.01 19.80
N TRP A 177 16.19 11.48 21.01
CA TRP A 177 16.35 12.88 21.46
C TRP A 177 16.94 12.98 22.88
N SER A 178 17.82 12.04 23.25
CA SER A 178 18.43 11.96 24.60
C SER A 178 19.09 13.26 25.09
N GLU A 179 19.64 14.04 24.17
CA GLU A 179 20.34 15.30 24.49
C GLU A 179 19.44 16.53 24.53
N LYS A 180 18.12 16.38 24.31
CA LYS A 180 17.17 17.50 24.26
C LYS A 180 16.47 17.69 25.59
N ASP A 181 16.15 18.96 25.90
CA ASP A 181 15.23 19.29 26.98
C ASP A 181 13.92 18.51 26.85
N PRO A 182 13.36 17.97 27.97
CA PRO A 182 12.19 17.09 27.93
C PRO A 182 10.97 17.67 27.22
N GLU A 183 10.66 18.95 27.43
CA GLU A 183 9.49 19.59 26.77
C GLU A 183 9.74 19.82 25.28
N HIS A 184 10.97 20.16 24.92
CA HIS A 184 11.36 20.27 23.51
C HIS A 184 11.33 18.91 22.82
N ALA A 185 11.86 17.85 23.46
CA ALA A 185 11.84 16.48 22.93
C ALA A 185 10.42 15.96 22.69
N LYS A 186 9.47 16.24 23.60
CA LYS A 186 8.04 15.92 23.41
C LYS A 186 7.43 16.60 22.18
N ARG A 187 7.80 17.85 21.89
CA ARG A 187 7.33 18.55 20.67
C ARG A 187 7.90 17.91 19.42
N LEU A 188 9.21 17.62 19.40
CA LEU A 188 9.88 16.96 18.29
C LEU A 188 9.30 15.56 18.02
N TYR A 189 9.01 14.79 19.08
CA TYR A 189 8.33 13.49 18.96
C TYR A 189 6.96 13.64 18.29
N ARG A 190 6.13 14.57 18.75
CA ARG A 190 4.78 14.79 18.16
C ARG A 190 4.86 15.20 16.69
N ASP A 191 5.81 16.07 16.33
CA ASP A 191 6.05 16.45 14.92
C ASP A 191 6.49 15.25 14.09
N ALA A 192 7.42 14.42 14.59
CA ALA A 192 7.88 13.23 13.90
C ALA A 192 6.74 12.20 13.70
N VAL A 193 5.88 11.99 14.72
CA VAL A 193 4.70 11.12 14.62
C VAL A 193 3.72 11.65 13.58
N CYS A 194 3.44 12.96 13.60
CA CYS A 194 2.55 13.58 12.62
C CYS A 194 3.07 13.39 11.19
N ARG A 195 4.36 13.69 10.95
CA ARG A 195 5.00 13.52 9.63
C ARG A 195 5.09 12.06 9.19
N LEU A 196 5.35 11.14 10.13
CA LEU A 196 5.32 9.71 9.84
C LEU A 196 3.92 9.28 9.37
N ARG A 197 2.88 9.66 10.12
CA ARG A 197 1.49 9.37 9.75
C ARG A 197 1.13 9.93 8.38
N MET A 198 1.52 11.16 8.07
CA MET A 198 1.30 11.77 6.76
C MET A 198 2.00 10.96 5.65
N THR A 199 3.29 10.63 5.82
CA THR A 199 4.04 9.84 4.84
C THR A 199 3.40 8.48 4.60
N LEU A 200 2.96 7.77 5.65
CA LEU A 200 2.30 6.48 5.52
C LEU A 200 0.94 6.60 4.82
N ASN A 201 0.15 7.63 5.13
CA ASN A 201 -1.14 7.89 4.48
C ASN A 201 -0.97 8.23 2.99
N GLU A 202 -0.02 9.10 2.63
CA GLU A 202 0.28 9.47 1.25
C GLU A 202 0.65 8.23 0.40
N ASN A 203 1.32 7.26 1.03
CA ASN A 203 1.69 5.99 0.38
C ASN A 203 0.63 4.89 0.57
N ARG A 204 -0.48 5.16 1.27
CA ARG A 204 -1.58 4.22 1.55
C ARG A 204 -1.11 2.92 2.23
N ILE A 205 -0.25 3.07 3.23
CA ILE A 205 0.29 2.01 4.09
C ILE A 205 0.20 2.43 5.57
N SER A 206 -0.86 3.15 5.94
CA SER A 206 -1.06 3.64 7.31
C SER A 206 -1.25 2.54 8.35
N ASP A 207 -1.64 1.36 7.92
CA ASP A 207 -1.85 0.14 8.69
C ASP A 207 -0.56 -0.48 9.24
N ILE A 208 0.60 -0.17 8.63
CA ILE A 208 1.89 -0.72 9.11
C ILE A 208 2.34 -0.17 10.47
N VAL A 209 1.75 0.91 10.96
CA VAL A 209 2.01 1.46 12.30
C VAL A 209 0.70 1.71 13.03
N GLN A 210 0.55 1.06 14.17
CA GLN A 210 -0.54 1.32 15.10
C GLN A 210 -0.17 2.53 15.96
N PHE A 211 -0.97 3.59 15.88
CA PHE A 211 -0.80 4.84 16.62
C PHE A 211 -1.72 4.85 17.85
N GLY A 212 -1.20 4.47 19.00
CA GLY A 212 -1.89 4.54 20.28
C GLY A 212 -1.64 5.83 21.04
N TRP A 213 -2.24 5.96 22.22
CA TRP A 213 -2.00 7.10 23.11
C TRP A 213 -0.63 6.98 23.76
N ALA A 214 0.28 7.90 23.39
CA ALA A 214 1.68 7.92 23.85
C ALA A 214 2.47 6.61 23.60
N GLN A 215 2.04 5.79 22.64
CA GLN A 215 2.70 4.54 22.26
C GLN A 215 2.49 4.23 20.78
N LEU A 216 3.47 3.56 20.19
CA LEU A 216 3.49 3.18 18.78
C LEU A 216 3.90 1.70 18.68
N ARG A 217 3.42 1.05 17.62
CA ARG A 217 3.80 -0.33 17.32
C ARG A 217 3.80 -0.55 15.81
N VAL A 218 4.80 -1.24 15.27
CA VAL A 218 4.76 -1.74 13.89
C VAL A 218 3.88 -2.98 13.84
N ASP A 219 2.98 -3.05 12.86
CA ASP A 219 2.27 -4.27 12.49
C ASP A 219 3.09 -4.99 11.43
N ALA A 220 3.54 -6.21 11.73
CA ALA A 220 4.37 -7.00 10.82
C ALA A 220 3.57 -7.80 9.79
N THR A 221 2.24 -7.69 9.78
CA THR A 221 1.39 -8.44 8.86
C THR A 221 1.75 -8.06 7.41
N ASN A 222 2.15 -9.06 6.63
CA ASN A 222 2.57 -8.88 5.22
C ASN A 222 3.80 -7.97 4.99
N ILE A 223 4.63 -7.77 6.02
CA ILE A 223 5.87 -6.97 5.91
C ILE A 223 7.08 -7.90 5.95
N LYS A 224 8.02 -7.68 5.04
CA LYS A 224 9.34 -8.31 5.06
C LYS A 224 10.37 -7.36 5.64
N CYS A 225 11.35 -7.91 6.37
CA CYS A 225 12.46 -7.15 6.93
C CYS A 225 13.72 -8.02 6.94
N ASP A 226 14.81 -7.53 6.37
CA ASP A 226 16.08 -8.27 6.27
C ASP A 226 16.63 -8.74 7.61
N SER A 227 16.60 -7.88 8.63
CA SER A 227 17.10 -8.26 9.97
C SER A 227 16.18 -9.26 10.69
N TRP A 228 14.86 -9.15 10.51
CA TRP A 228 13.90 -10.11 11.10
C TRP A 228 14.06 -11.49 10.46
N ASP A 229 14.17 -11.51 9.11
CA ASP A 229 14.41 -12.72 8.34
C ASP A 229 15.74 -13.39 8.72
N TYR A 230 16.79 -12.57 8.93
CA TYR A 230 18.07 -13.07 9.41
C TYR A 230 17.97 -13.64 10.83
N LEU A 231 17.28 -12.96 11.76
CA LEU A 231 17.12 -13.43 13.13
C LEU A 231 16.31 -14.73 13.22
N THR A 232 15.36 -14.95 12.32
CA THR A 232 14.54 -16.17 12.23
C THR A 232 15.13 -17.26 11.33
N ASN A 233 16.35 -17.08 10.80
CA ASN A 233 17.06 -17.99 9.88
C ASN A 233 16.38 -18.16 8.50
N VAL A 234 15.60 -17.19 8.04
CA VAL A 234 15.00 -17.17 6.69
C VAL A 234 16.04 -16.78 5.64
N ASN A 235 16.95 -15.86 5.97
CA ASN A 235 18.08 -15.47 5.12
C ASN A 235 19.41 -15.45 5.89
N ASN A 236 20.55 -15.31 5.16
CA ASN A 236 21.89 -15.25 5.73
C ASN A 236 22.72 -14.05 5.19
N ASP A 237 22.07 -13.01 4.70
CA ASP A 237 22.69 -11.92 3.93
C ASP A 237 23.31 -10.81 4.77
N TYR A 238 23.38 -10.96 6.11
CA TYR A 238 23.96 -9.96 6.99
C TYR A 238 25.47 -9.84 6.81
N ASN A 239 25.93 -8.66 6.36
CA ASN A 239 27.34 -8.35 6.11
C ASN A 239 28.09 -7.69 7.28
N GLY A 240 27.38 -7.31 8.35
CA GLY A 240 27.97 -6.62 9.52
C GLY A 240 27.55 -5.15 9.63
N GLU A 241 26.67 -4.68 8.75
CA GLU A 241 26.13 -3.33 8.78
C GLU A 241 24.65 -3.35 9.12
N TYR A 242 24.23 -2.64 10.15
CA TYR A 242 22.87 -2.55 10.62
C TYR A 242 22.54 -1.14 11.07
N LEU A 243 21.56 -0.50 10.46
CA LEU A 243 21.06 0.85 10.77
C LEU A 243 22.20 1.84 11.10
N CYS A 244 23.25 1.85 10.24
CA CYS A 244 24.53 2.52 10.48
C CYS A 244 24.45 4.02 10.76
N THR A 245 23.27 4.63 10.51
CA THR A 245 23.04 6.07 10.70
C THR A 245 22.61 6.40 12.15
N TYR A 246 22.30 5.37 12.97
CA TYR A 246 21.64 5.57 14.26
C TYR A 246 22.41 4.90 15.41
N ASP A 247 22.90 5.71 16.37
CA ASP A 247 23.72 5.23 17.51
C ASP A 247 22.94 4.29 18.45
N TRP A 248 21.62 4.42 18.54
CA TRP A 248 20.77 3.58 19.37
C TRP A 248 20.61 2.13 18.85
N SER A 249 21.07 1.83 17.64
CA SER A 249 20.97 0.48 17.02
C SER A 249 22.02 -0.54 17.51
N VAL A 250 22.98 -0.11 18.33
CA VAL A 250 24.16 -0.90 18.74
C VAL A 250 23.81 -2.23 19.42
N ASP A 251 22.77 -2.29 20.23
CA ASP A 251 22.40 -3.52 20.92
C ASP A 251 21.92 -4.61 19.95
N THR A 252 21.06 -4.23 18.99
CA THR A 252 20.60 -5.15 17.95
C THR A 252 21.74 -5.51 17.00
N GLN A 253 22.62 -4.58 16.64
CA GLN A 253 23.80 -4.86 15.84
C GLN A 253 24.70 -5.91 16.52
N ASN A 254 24.96 -5.77 17.80
CA ASN A 254 25.73 -6.76 18.59
C ASN A 254 25.07 -8.15 18.58
N LEU A 255 23.75 -8.21 18.64
CA LEU A 255 22.99 -9.48 18.54
C LEU A 255 23.19 -10.14 17.17
N LEU A 256 23.06 -9.38 16.09
CA LEU A 256 23.25 -9.83 14.72
C LEU A 256 24.70 -10.32 14.50
N ASP A 257 25.69 -9.59 15.02
CA ASP A 257 27.11 -9.97 14.95
C ASP A 257 27.43 -11.27 15.71
N LYS A 258 26.86 -11.46 16.89
CA LYS A 258 26.98 -12.72 17.63
C LYS A 258 26.43 -13.89 16.79
N LYS A 259 25.27 -13.73 16.20
CA LYS A 259 24.67 -14.75 15.33
C LYS A 259 25.52 -15.02 14.09
N ARG A 260 26.04 -13.99 13.42
CA ARG A 260 26.95 -14.12 12.28
C ARG A 260 28.20 -14.94 12.61
N ARG A 261 28.81 -14.69 13.80
CA ARG A 261 29.98 -15.46 14.25
C ARG A 261 29.63 -16.92 14.54
N ALA A 262 28.45 -17.19 15.08
CA ALA A 262 27.99 -18.56 15.32
C ALA A 262 27.74 -19.33 14.01
N ASN A 263 27.14 -18.67 13.00
CA ASN A 263 26.88 -19.28 11.70
C ASN A 263 28.17 -19.57 10.89
N LYS A 264 29.25 -18.78 11.07
CA LYS A 264 30.54 -19.02 10.44
C LYS A 264 31.34 -20.18 11.03
N LYS A 265 30.94 -20.68 12.19
CA LYS A 265 31.60 -21.81 12.90
C LYS A 265 30.96 -23.16 12.62
N LYS A 266 29.83 -23.15 11.91
CA LYS A 266 29.13 -24.35 11.40
C LYS A 266 29.53 -24.58 9.93
#